data_46fee03166fc725d6910f69f58f3f5e2
#
_entry.id   46fee03166fc725d6910f69f58f3f5e2
#
_cell.length_a   1.000
_cell.length_b   1.000
_cell.length_c   1.000
_cell.angle_alpha   90.00
_cell.angle_beta   90.00
_cell.angle_gamma   90.00
#
_symmetry.space_group_name_H-M   'P 1'
#
loop_
_entity.id
_entity.type
_entity.pdbx_description
1 polymer ?
#
loop_
_entity_poly.entity_id
_entity_poly.type
_entity_poly.pdbx_seq_one_letter_code
_entity_poly.pdbx_strand_id
1 'polypeptide(L)'
;MSSDKYVLQEVVDARTEREFLDLPRKIYKGNRNWVCPLDPSIQAVFDPKKNEMFSDGEAIRWIARDKKGEVVGRIAAFYDREHAFLEEQPTGGCGFFEAINDQELADQLFDAARMWLSSRGMEAMDGPINFGPRDSWWGLLVSGYEFQPLYENTYNPPYYKELFENYGFQNYFNQHTYLRRLEVGQLSDSVYERVKRLEESPGYCFKHISKKNLEQVAEDFRLVYNKAWALFSGVKAMDREQAFRIMNTLRPIIDERLIYFAYYNDEPIGFFIMVPDLNRVIGSFNGKFGWWNKLRLMWALKVAHKAD
;
A
#
# COMPACT_ATOMS: atom_id res chain seq x y z
N MET A 1 39.41 16.31 -4.24
CA MET A 1 38.65 15.41 -3.36
C MET A 1 37.30 16.06 -3.13
N SER A 2 36.28 15.65 -3.83
CA SER A 2 34.91 16.08 -3.51
C SER A 2 34.60 15.49 -2.14
N SER A 3 34.49 16.31 -1.10
CA SER A 3 33.95 15.83 0.17
C SER A 3 32.48 15.59 -0.07
N ASP A 4 32.07 14.34 -0.15
CA ASP A 4 30.68 13.98 -0.37
C ASP A 4 29.79 14.76 0.60
N LYS A 5 28.80 15.44 0.04
CA LYS A 5 27.87 16.28 0.81
C LYS A 5 27.05 15.40 1.75
N TYR A 6 26.80 14.17 1.36
CA TYR A 6 26.04 13.17 2.11
C TYR A 6 26.81 11.86 2.22
N VAL A 7 26.56 11.14 3.30
CA VAL A 7 27.12 9.80 3.54
C VAL A 7 25.96 8.80 3.65
N LEU A 8 25.96 7.80 2.76
CA LEU A 8 25.00 6.71 2.82
C LEU A 8 25.47 5.66 3.82
N GLN A 9 24.53 5.17 4.61
CA GLN A 9 24.73 4.10 5.59
C GLN A 9 23.64 3.04 5.42
N GLU A 10 24.03 1.78 5.32
CA GLU A 10 23.10 0.66 5.30
C GLU A 10 22.38 0.50 6.65
N VAL A 11 21.12 0.10 6.62
CA VAL A 11 20.32 -0.18 7.80
C VAL A 11 20.54 -1.63 8.22
N VAL A 12 21.37 -1.83 9.23
CA VAL A 12 21.82 -3.17 9.68
C VAL A 12 21.53 -3.47 11.15
N ASP A 13 21.13 -2.48 11.93
CA ASP A 13 20.90 -2.60 13.35
C ASP A 13 19.65 -1.84 13.82
N ALA A 14 19.26 -2.03 15.08
CA ALA A 14 18.07 -1.41 15.66
C ALA A 14 18.13 0.13 15.69
N ARG A 15 19.33 0.73 15.76
CA ARG A 15 19.51 2.17 15.75
C ARG A 15 19.23 2.72 14.36
N THR A 16 19.89 2.19 13.34
CA THR A 16 19.71 2.62 11.95
C THR A 16 18.31 2.30 11.44
N GLU A 17 17.69 1.19 11.89
CA GLU A 17 16.28 0.91 11.63
C GLU A 17 15.37 1.98 12.26
N ARG A 18 15.61 2.38 13.50
CA ARG A 18 14.82 3.44 14.15
C ARG A 18 14.96 4.77 13.40
N GLU A 19 16.17 5.13 13.00
CA GLU A 19 16.43 6.34 12.22
C GLU A 19 15.73 6.30 10.84
N PHE A 20 15.73 5.13 10.19
CA PHE A 20 14.97 4.92 8.94
C PHE A 20 13.47 5.16 9.14
N LEU A 21 12.88 4.65 10.22
CA LEU A 21 11.46 4.83 10.54
C LEU A 21 11.12 6.27 10.99
N ASP A 22 12.07 6.99 11.61
CA ASP A 22 11.82 8.32 12.16
C ASP A 22 11.97 9.46 11.15
N LEU A 23 12.69 9.25 10.05
CA LEU A 23 12.92 10.30 9.06
C LEU A 23 11.63 10.91 8.49
N PRO A 24 10.60 10.14 8.10
CA PRO A 24 9.34 10.72 7.61
C PRO A 24 8.69 11.67 8.63
N ARG A 25 8.79 11.38 9.93
CA ARG A 25 8.24 12.24 10.99
C ARG A 25 8.90 13.62 11.03
N LYS A 26 10.18 13.70 10.60
CA LYS A 26 10.90 14.98 10.47
C LYS A 26 10.48 15.71 9.20
N ILE A 27 10.42 15.02 8.05
CA ILE A 27 10.08 15.60 6.74
C ILE A 27 8.65 16.14 6.73
N TYR A 28 7.70 15.39 7.26
CA TYR A 28 6.29 15.77 7.26
C TYR A 28 5.86 16.59 8.47
N LYS A 29 6.81 17.07 9.28
CA LYS A 29 6.49 17.89 10.46
C LYS A 29 5.62 19.08 10.07
N GLY A 30 4.43 19.16 10.66
CA GLY A 30 3.46 20.23 10.38
C GLY A 30 2.54 19.97 9.19
N ASN A 31 2.72 18.93 8.42
CA ASN A 31 1.77 18.51 7.40
C ASN A 31 0.56 17.83 8.05
N ARG A 32 -0.63 18.40 7.86
CA ARG A 32 -1.88 17.93 8.49
C ARG A 32 -2.51 16.75 7.76
N ASN A 33 -2.16 16.54 6.51
CA ASN A 33 -2.73 15.48 5.68
C ASN A 33 -1.90 14.20 5.75
N TRP A 34 -0.62 14.28 6.10
CA TRP A 34 0.21 13.11 6.23
C TRP A 34 -0.16 12.27 7.46
N VAL A 35 -0.33 10.97 7.25
CA VAL A 35 -0.52 9.98 8.31
C VAL A 35 0.73 9.13 8.42
N CYS A 36 1.33 9.11 9.60
CA CYS A 36 2.50 8.28 9.86
C CYS A 36 2.11 6.80 9.75
N PRO A 37 2.70 6.04 8.81
CA PRO A 37 2.51 4.59 8.75
C PRO A 37 2.86 3.93 10.09
N LEU A 38 2.21 2.83 10.40
CA LEU A 38 2.54 2.07 11.61
C LEU A 38 3.94 1.46 11.48
N ASP A 39 4.82 1.71 12.47
CA ASP A 39 6.17 1.16 12.49
C ASP A 39 6.20 -0.36 12.30
N PRO A 40 5.33 -1.16 12.98
CA PRO A 40 5.30 -2.61 12.76
C PRO A 40 4.91 -3.02 11.33
N SER A 41 4.11 -2.24 10.60
CA SER A 41 3.78 -2.52 9.20
C SER A 41 5.01 -2.35 8.31
N ILE A 42 5.74 -1.25 8.46
CA ILE A 42 6.99 -1.03 7.71
C ILE A 42 8.05 -2.09 8.08
N GLN A 43 8.19 -2.41 9.37
CA GLN A 43 9.11 -3.44 9.82
C GLN A 43 8.78 -4.82 9.23
N ALA A 44 7.49 -5.14 9.10
CA ALA A 44 7.05 -6.41 8.53
C ALA A 44 7.47 -6.58 7.05
N VAL A 45 7.50 -5.49 6.27
CA VAL A 45 7.98 -5.52 4.88
C VAL A 45 9.43 -6.00 4.79
N PHE A 46 10.27 -5.64 5.76
CA PHE A 46 11.69 -5.97 5.78
C PHE A 46 12.05 -7.13 6.73
N ASP A 47 11.06 -7.85 7.23
CA ASP A 47 11.26 -9.02 8.09
C ASP A 47 11.14 -10.31 7.25
N PRO A 48 12.24 -11.06 7.02
CA PRO A 48 12.19 -12.30 6.23
C PRO A 48 11.28 -13.40 6.80
N LYS A 49 10.88 -13.27 8.07
CA LYS A 49 9.95 -14.21 8.70
C LYS A 49 8.48 -13.88 8.45
N LYS A 50 8.19 -12.65 7.98
CA LYS A 50 6.83 -12.15 7.79
C LYS A 50 6.50 -11.87 6.34
N ASN A 51 7.49 -11.48 5.55
CA ASN A 51 7.31 -11.14 4.14
C ASN A 51 7.73 -12.33 3.27
N GLU A 52 6.76 -12.93 2.60
CA GLU A 52 6.94 -14.10 1.72
C GLU A 52 7.85 -13.78 0.51
N MET A 53 7.98 -12.50 0.12
CA MET A 53 8.85 -12.08 -0.98
C MET A 53 10.33 -12.44 -0.74
N PHE A 54 10.75 -12.63 0.51
CA PHE A 54 12.10 -13.10 0.84
C PHE A 54 12.33 -14.59 0.55
N SER A 55 11.32 -15.35 0.13
CA SER A 55 11.50 -16.76 -0.24
C SER A 55 12.45 -16.93 -1.44
N ASP A 56 12.44 -15.97 -2.38
CA ASP A 56 13.29 -15.94 -3.56
C ASP A 56 13.80 -14.53 -3.90
N GLY A 57 13.59 -13.56 -3.00
CA GLY A 57 13.95 -12.16 -3.14
C GLY A 57 14.90 -11.65 -2.07
N GLU A 58 15.38 -10.44 -2.30
CA GLU A 58 16.26 -9.71 -1.40
C GLU A 58 15.81 -8.26 -1.28
N ALA A 59 16.07 -7.67 -0.13
CA ALA A 59 15.87 -6.24 0.10
C ALA A 59 17.03 -5.63 0.89
N ILE A 60 17.33 -4.37 0.61
CA ILE A 60 18.32 -3.56 1.32
C ILE A 60 17.75 -2.17 1.60
N ARG A 61 18.22 -1.55 2.67
CA ARG A 61 17.80 -0.20 3.07
C ARG A 61 18.99 0.67 3.37
N TRP A 62 18.90 1.95 3.02
CA TRP A 62 19.88 2.97 3.38
C TRP A 62 19.26 4.18 4.02
N ILE A 63 20.02 4.82 4.88
CA ILE A 63 19.81 6.19 5.34
C ILE A 63 20.98 7.06 4.83
N ALA A 64 20.69 8.32 4.56
CA ALA A 64 21.70 9.30 4.18
C ALA A 64 21.84 10.34 5.27
N ARG A 65 23.11 10.68 5.62
CA ARG A 65 23.43 11.70 6.61
C ARG A 65 24.11 12.90 5.97
N ASP A 66 23.78 14.06 6.46
CA ASP A 66 24.48 15.29 6.12
C ASP A 66 25.82 15.43 6.89
N LYS A 67 26.55 16.51 6.63
CA LYS A 67 27.84 16.82 7.28
C LYS A 67 27.74 17.01 8.80
N LYS A 68 26.53 17.21 9.33
CA LYS A 68 26.29 17.30 10.79
C LYS A 68 25.92 15.96 11.41
N GLY A 69 25.83 14.89 10.59
CA GLY A 69 25.41 13.56 10.99
C GLY A 69 23.91 13.39 11.11
N GLU A 70 23.10 14.40 10.71
CA GLU A 70 21.64 14.29 10.71
C GLU A 70 21.16 13.43 9.56
N VAL A 71 20.18 12.55 9.81
CA VAL A 71 19.53 11.77 8.77
C VAL A 71 18.60 12.68 7.98
N VAL A 72 18.86 12.78 6.66
CA VAL A 72 18.17 13.68 5.71
C VAL A 72 17.58 12.96 4.50
N GLY A 73 17.89 11.66 4.34
CA GLY A 73 17.35 10.83 3.27
C GLY A 73 17.29 9.36 3.65
N ARG A 74 16.42 8.59 2.99
CA ARG A 74 16.33 7.13 3.06
C ARG A 74 15.81 6.56 1.77
N ILE A 75 16.16 5.32 1.47
CA ILE A 75 15.59 4.52 0.38
C ILE A 75 15.71 3.04 0.71
N ALA A 76 14.87 2.23 0.09
CA ALA A 76 15.03 0.79 0.00
C ALA A 76 15.12 0.35 -1.46
N ALA A 77 15.87 -0.72 -1.73
CA ALA A 77 15.85 -1.43 -2.99
C ALA A 77 15.59 -2.91 -2.74
N PHE A 78 14.92 -3.56 -3.68
CA PHE A 78 14.50 -4.95 -3.53
C PHE A 78 14.16 -5.56 -4.89
N TYR A 79 14.18 -6.87 -4.94
CA TYR A 79 13.64 -7.67 -6.03
C TYR A 79 13.19 -9.03 -5.49
N ASP A 80 12.30 -9.69 -6.18
CA ASP A 80 12.07 -11.12 -6.09
C ASP A 80 12.21 -11.72 -7.48
N ARG A 81 12.71 -12.94 -7.56
CA ARG A 81 13.07 -13.55 -8.85
C ARG A 81 11.85 -13.87 -9.68
N GLU A 82 10.77 -14.27 -9.03
CA GLU A 82 9.56 -14.64 -9.73
C GLU A 82 9.01 -13.48 -10.56
N HIS A 83 8.93 -12.26 -9.98
CA HIS A 83 8.41 -11.07 -10.68
C HIS A 83 9.48 -10.37 -11.52
N ALA A 84 10.72 -10.33 -11.06
CA ALA A 84 11.80 -9.60 -11.73
C ALA A 84 12.07 -10.08 -13.16
N PHE A 85 11.86 -11.36 -13.44
CA PHE A 85 12.15 -12.00 -14.73
C PHE A 85 10.88 -12.41 -15.52
N LEU A 86 9.71 -11.87 -15.17
CA LEU A 86 8.47 -12.10 -15.94
C LEU A 86 8.48 -11.37 -17.28
N GLU A 87 9.10 -10.22 -17.33
CA GLU A 87 9.23 -9.40 -18.52
C GLU A 87 10.58 -9.63 -19.22
N GLU A 88 10.71 -9.23 -20.47
CA GLU A 88 11.97 -9.34 -21.23
C GLU A 88 13.13 -8.57 -20.55
N GLN A 89 12.80 -7.45 -19.90
CA GLN A 89 13.74 -6.62 -19.15
C GLN A 89 13.64 -6.93 -17.67
N PRO A 90 14.65 -7.58 -17.06
CA PRO A 90 14.68 -7.84 -15.63
C PRO A 90 14.58 -6.56 -14.80
N THR A 91 13.51 -6.45 -14.01
CA THR A 91 13.17 -5.22 -13.29
C THR A 91 13.12 -5.44 -11.80
N GLY A 92 13.87 -4.62 -11.05
CA GLY A 92 13.77 -4.56 -9.60
C GLY A 92 13.00 -3.33 -9.14
N GLY A 93 12.83 -3.17 -7.83
CA GLY A 93 12.08 -2.08 -7.25
C GLY A 93 12.88 -1.21 -6.30
N CYS A 94 12.53 0.07 -6.22
CA CYS A 94 12.91 0.94 -5.12
C CYS A 94 11.68 1.56 -4.46
N GLY A 95 11.79 1.85 -3.15
CA GLY A 95 10.68 2.43 -2.42
C GLY A 95 11.08 2.96 -1.05
N PHE A 96 10.07 3.33 -0.26
CA PHE A 96 10.30 3.96 1.04
C PHE A 96 11.25 5.17 0.95
N PHE A 97 11.30 5.80 -0.24
CA PHE A 97 12.11 6.97 -0.50
C PHE A 97 11.58 8.15 0.30
N GLU A 98 12.50 8.77 1.04
CA GLU A 98 12.26 10.04 1.71
C GLU A 98 13.54 10.87 1.64
N ALA A 99 13.43 12.14 1.28
CA ALA A 99 14.55 13.05 1.20
C ALA A 99 14.12 14.50 1.46
N ILE A 100 15.02 15.30 1.97
CA ILE A 100 14.88 16.75 1.88
C ILE A 100 14.90 17.19 0.40
N ASN A 101 14.39 18.38 0.09
CA ASN A 101 14.39 18.90 -1.29
C ASN A 101 15.81 19.22 -1.77
N ASP A 102 16.54 18.21 -2.20
CA ASP A 102 17.91 18.30 -2.71
C ASP A 102 18.16 17.20 -3.74
N GLN A 103 18.41 17.59 -4.99
CA GLN A 103 18.58 16.66 -6.09
C GLN A 103 19.85 15.80 -5.93
N GLU A 104 20.96 16.38 -5.44
CA GLU A 104 22.19 15.63 -5.23
C GLU A 104 22.00 14.47 -4.23
N LEU A 105 21.20 14.70 -3.18
CA LEU A 105 20.84 13.66 -2.22
C LEU A 105 19.96 12.58 -2.88
N ALA A 106 18.96 12.99 -3.65
CA ALA A 106 18.07 12.07 -4.35
C ALA A 106 18.84 11.19 -5.34
N ASP A 107 19.75 11.79 -6.12
CA ASP A 107 20.58 11.09 -7.08
C ASP A 107 21.47 10.04 -6.40
N GLN A 108 22.11 10.38 -5.28
CA GLN A 108 22.92 9.43 -4.51
C GLN A 108 22.08 8.25 -3.97
N LEU A 109 20.85 8.50 -3.50
CA LEU A 109 19.97 7.45 -3.03
C LEU A 109 19.50 6.53 -4.18
N PHE A 110 19.11 7.11 -5.31
CA PHE A 110 18.71 6.34 -6.49
C PHE A 110 19.89 5.57 -7.10
N ASP A 111 21.09 6.16 -7.13
CA ASP A 111 22.29 5.48 -7.59
C ASP A 111 22.64 4.27 -6.72
N ALA A 112 22.51 4.39 -5.40
CA ALA A 112 22.74 3.27 -4.50
C ALA A 112 21.75 2.12 -4.78
N ALA A 113 20.47 2.44 -4.96
CA ALA A 113 19.45 1.46 -5.31
C ALA A 113 19.72 0.82 -6.68
N ARG A 114 20.01 1.64 -7.71
CA ARG A 114 20.30 1.18 -9.07
C ARG A 114 21.54 0.29 -9.13
N MET A 115 22.64 0.69 -8.48
CA MET A 115 23.88 -0.10 -8.45
C MET A 115 23.67 -1.45 -7.74
N TRP A 116 22.93 -1.46 -6.65
CA TRP A 116 22.63 -2.69 -5.93
C TRP A 116 21.77 -3.64 -6.77
N LEU A 117 20.74 -3.14 -7.45
CA LEU A 117 19.89 -3.89 -8.37
C LEU A 117 20.68 -4.40 -9.58
N SER A 118 21.49 -3.54 -10.21
CA SER A 118 22.31 -3.91 -11.36
C SER A 118 23.30 -5.02 -11.02
N SER A 119 23.89 -5.01 -9.81
CA SER A 119 24.79 -6.09 -9.35
C SER A 119 24.09 -7.45 -9.19
N ARG A 120 22.74 -7.47 -9.22
CA ARG A 120 21.88 -8.65 -9.16
C ARG A 120 21.23 -9.00 -10.50
N GLY A 121 21.66 -8.36 -11.56
CA GLY A 121 21.20 -8.61 -12.92
C GLY A 121 19.92 -7.88 -13.31
N MET A 122 19.47 -6.89 -12.52
CA MET A 122 18.34 -6.05 -12.91
C MET A 122 18.80 -4.99 -13.92
N GLU A 123 18.01 -4.79 -14.96
CA GLU A 123 18.28 -3.84 -16.04
C GLU A 123 17.41 -2.58 -15.91
N ALA A 124 16.32 -2.67 -15.16
CA ALA A 124 15.41 -1.56 -14.87
C ALA A 124 15.06 -1.48 -13.38
N MET A 125 14.58 -0.33 -12.96
CA MET A 125 14.16 -0.05 -11.59
C MET A 125 12.83 0.68 -11.59
N ASP A 126 11.80 0.02 -11.05
CA ASP A 126 10.51 0.63 -10.78
C ASP A 126 10.51 1.35 -9.44
N GLY A 127 9.81 2.49 -9.38
CA GLY A 127 9.71 3.24 -8.12
C GLY A 127 8.83 4.49 -8.15
N PRO A 128 8.37 4.94 -6.99
CA PRO A 128 8.46 4.23 -5.70
C PRO A 128 7.41 3.12 -5.59
N ILE A 129 7.82 1.95 -5.13
CA ILE A 129 6.94 0.80 -4.94
C ILE A 129 7.22 0.09 -3.61
N ASN A 130 6.43 -0.92 -3.28
CA ASN A 130 6.58 -1.72 -2.07
C ASN A 130 7.25 -3.07 -2.39
N PHE A 131 8.01 -3.60 -1.46
CA PHE A 131 8.45 -4.99 -1.46
C PHE A 131 7.33 -5.88 -0.89
N GLY A 132 6.25 -6.02 -1.68
CA GLY A 132 5.01 -6.67 -1.26
C GLY A 132 3.85 -6.37 -2.21
N PRO A 133 2.62 -6.42 -1.72
CA PRO A 133 1.43 -6.25 -2.53
C PRO A 133 1.32 -4.83 -3.11
N ARG A 134 0.70 -4.74 -4.31
CA ARG A 134 0.56 -3.48 -5.06
C ARG A 134 -0.48 -2.51 -4.47
N ASP A 135 -1.30 -2.95 -3.53
CA ASP A 135 -2.29 -2.13 -2.84
C ASP A 135 -1.73 -1.35 -1.64
N SER A 136 -0.44 -1.54 -1.32
CA SER A 136 0.21 -0.90 -0.19
C SER A 136 1.47 -0.16 -0.62
N TRP A 137 1.56 1.14 -0.32
CA TRP A 137 2.71 2.03 -0.59
C TRP A 137 3.25 1.94 -2.03
N TRP A 138 2.35 1.96 -3.01
CA TRP A 138 2.69 1.84 -4.42
C TRP A 138 2.44 3.14 -5.17
N GLY A 139 3.45 3.63 -5.86
CA GLY A 139 3.38 4.83 -6.69
C GLY A 139 3.73 6.13 -5.97
N LEU A 140 3.83 7.19 -6.75
CA LEU A 140 4.13 8.54 -6.31
C LEU A 140 2.86 9.39 -6.37
N LEU A 141 2.50 10.06 -5.27
CA LEU A 141 1.40 11.02 -5.28
C LEU A 141 1.79 12.23 -6.13
N VAL A 142 1.00 12.55 -7.15
CA VAL A 142 1.25 13.67 -8.07
C VAL A 142 0.12 14.70 -8.09
N SER A 143 -1.03 14.35 -7.48
CA SER A 143 -2.17 15.27 -7.31
C SER A 143 -3.02 14.84 -6.13
N GLY A 144 -3.84 15.76 -5.57
CA GLY A 144 -4.70 15.46 -4.41
C GLY A 144 -3.98 15.60 -3.06
N TYR A 145 -2.94 16.42 -2.98
CA TYR A 145 -2.17 16.66 -1.75
C TYR A 145 -2.98 17.25 -0.60
N GLU A 146 -4.15 17.82 -0.91
CA GLU A 146 -5.11 18.37 0.04
C GLU A 146 -5.90 17.31 0.80
N PHE A 147 -5.88 16.06 0.31
CA PHE A 147 -6.57 14.93 0.93
C PHE A 147 -5.62 14.12 1.81
N GLN A 148 -6.16 13.60 2.91
CA GLN A 148 -5.49 12.58 3.69
C GLN A 148 -5.46 11.26 2.90
N PRO A 149 -4.33 10.54 2.83
CA PRO A 149 -4.28 9.25 2.16
C PRO A 149 -5.14 8.22 2.90
N LEU A 150 -5.63 7.21 2.18
CA LEU A 150 -6.20 6.01 2.78
C LEU A 150 -5.11 5.17 3.45
N TYR A 151 -5.52 4.18 4.23
CA TYR A 151 -4.60 3.28 4.92
C TYR A 151 -3.64 2.61 3.92
N GLU A 152 -2.35 2.70 4.21
CA GLU A 152 -1.24 2.21 3.37
C GLU A 152 -1.13 2.80 1.96
N ASN A 153 -1.92 3.83 1.62
CA ASN A 153 -1.69 4.60 0.41
C ASN A 153 -0.49 5.54 0.58
N THR A 154 0.14 5.84 -0.54
CA THR A 154 1.29 6.75 -0.59
C THR A 154 0.88 8.20 -0.32
N TYR A 155 1.76 8.92 0.36
CA TYR A 155 1.72 10.37 0.48
C TYR A 155 3.15 10.89 0.49
N ASN A 156 3.44 11.92 -0.30
CA ASN A 156 4.76 12.50 -0.42
C ASN A 156 4.70 14.01 -0.62
N PRO A 157 5.80 14.74 -0.35
CA PRO A 157 5.90 16.14 -0.71
C PRO A 157 5.82 16.35 -2.23
N PRO A 158 5.24 17.45 -2.72
CA PRO A 158 5.10 17.72 -4.15
C PRO A 158 6.42 17.71 -4.93
N TYR A 159 7.53 18.13 -4.31
CA TYR A 159 8.84 18.17 -4.97
C TYR A 159 9.44 16.79 -5.28
N TYR A 160 8.89 15.70 -4.73
CA TYR A 160 9.40 14.36 -5.07
C TYR A 160 9.22 14.04 -6.55
N LYS A 161 8.15 14.52 -7.17
CA LYS A 161 7.96 14.35 -8.61
C LYS A 161 9.17 14.84 -9.40
N GLU A 162 9.63 16.05 -9.11
CA GLU A 162 10.80 16.63 -9.79
C GLU A 162 12.08 15.85 -9.49
N LEU A 163 12.29 15.40 -8.25
CA LEU A 163 13.45 14.58 -7.89
C LEU A 163 13.51 13.27 -8.69
N PHE A 164 12.38 12.59 -8.85
CA PHE A 164 12.31 11.35 -9.64
C PHE A 164 12.51 11.61 -11.13
N GLU A 165 11.78 12.59 -11.70
CA GLU A 165 11.84 12.90 -13.12
C GLU A 165 13.23 13.43 -13.53
N ASN A 166 13.89 14.26 -12.71
CA ASN A 166 15.24 14.77 -12.96
C ASN A 166 16.30 13.65 -12.93
N TYR A 167 16.12 12.59 -12.13
CA TYR A 167 16.98 11.42 -12.14
C TYR A 167 16.80 10.55 -13.38
N GLY A 168 15.63 10.62 -14.03
CA GLY A 168 15.32 9.87 -15.26
C GLY A 168 14.18 8.88 -15.14
N PHE A 169 13.46 8.83 -14.00
CA PHE A 169 12.22 8.06 -13.92
C PHE A 169 11.18 8.65 -14.86
N GLN A 170 10.41 7.77 -15.47
CA GLN A 170 9.29 8.12 -16.35
C GLN A 170 7.98 7.57 -15.81
N ASN A 171 6.89 8.28 -16.09
CA ASN A 171 5.57 7.78 -15.71
C ASN A 171 5.25 6.50 -16.50
N TYR A 172 5.06 5.40 -15.79
CA TYR A 172 4.70 4.11 -16.37
C TYR A 172 3.18 3.99 -16.54
N PHE A 173 2.39 4.30 -15.49
CA PHE A 173 0.93 4.38 -15.56
C PHE A 173 0.37 5.28 -14.45
N ASN A 174 -0.88 5.74 -14.64
CA ASN A 174 -1.58 6.52 -13.63
C ASN A 174 -2.55 5.64 -12.84
N GLN A 175 -2.46 5.72 -11.52
CA GLN A 175 -3.40 5.11 -10.60
C GLN A 175 -4.31 6.20 -10.03
N HIS A 176 -5.62 6.02 -10.14
CA HIS A 176 -6.60 7.00 -9.69
C HIS A 176 -7.31 6.54 -8.42
N THR A 177 -7.32 7.40 -7.39
CA THR A 177 -8.18 7.25 -6.23
C THR A 177 -9.33 8.24 -6.34
N TYR A 178 -10.55 7.75 -6.18
CA TYR A 178 -11.77 8.56 -6.29
C TYR A 178 -12.37 8.80 -4.91
N LEU A 179 -12.73 10.06 -4.65
CA LEU A 179 -13.48 10.46 -3.47
C LEU A 179 -14.90 10.83 -3.88
N ARG A 180 -15.90 10.23 -3.24
CA ARG A 180 -17.29 10.60 -3.40
C ARG A 180 -17.95 10.75 -2.04
N ARG A 181 -18.63 11.88 -1.83
CA ARG A 181 -19.54 12.02 -0.70
C ARG A 181 -20.83 11.28 -1.04
N LEU A 182 -21.32 10.52 -0.07
CA LEU A 182 -22.60 9.81 -0.18
C LEU A 182 -23.70 10.72 0.37
N GLU A 183 -24.52 11.27 -0.52
CA GLU A 183 -25.69 12.07 -0.17
C GLU A 183 -26.93 11.45 -0.80
N VAL A 184 -28.04 11.50 -0.07
CA VAL A 184 -29.31 10.96 -0.56
C VAL A 184 -29.75 11.74 -1.81
N GLY A 185 -30.16 11.02 -2.87
CA GLY A 185 -30.65 11.64 -4.12
C GLY A 185 -29.59 12.04 -5.14
N GLN A 186 -28.32 11.70 -4.94
CA GLN A 186 -27.24 12.02 -5.88
C GLN A 186 -27.05 11.01 -7.03
N LEU A 187 -27.77 9.91 -7.02
CA LEU A 187 -27.70 8.96 -8.13
C LEU A 187 -28.63 9.43 -9.25
N SER A 188 -28.21 9.21 -10.50
CA SER A 188 -29.04 9.52 -11.66
C SER A 188 -30.24 8.56 -11.74
N ASP A 189 -31.34 9.03 -12.33
CA ASP A 189 -32.55 8.22 -12.52
C ASP A 189 -32.24 6.90 -13.22
N SER A 190 -31.32 6.90 -14.17
CA SER A 190 -30.87 5.71 -14.88
C SER A 190 -30.24 4.65 -13.98
N VAL A 191 -29.60 5.04 -12.88
CA VAL A 191 -29.06 4.10 -11.88
C VAL A 191 -30.21 3.51 -11.06
N TYR A 192 -31.16 4.32 -10.61
CA TYR A 192 -32.33 3.84 -9.89
C TYR A 192 -33.17 2.85 -10.73
N GLU A 193 -33.39 3.15 -12.02
CA GLU A 193 -34.08 2.24 -12.92
C GLU A 193 -33.33 0.91 -13.14
N ARG A 194 -31.99 0.94 -13.18
CA ARG A 194 -31.19 -0.31 -13.29
C ARG A 194 -31.30 -1.14 -12.01
N VAL A 195 -31.21 -0.50 -10.85
CA VAL A 195 -31.37 -1.18 -9.55
C VAL A 195 -32.75 -1.85 -9.49
N LYS A 196 -33.82 -1.11 -9.80
CA LYS A 196 -35.19 -1.65 -9.82
C LYS A 196 -35.33 -2.85 -10.76
N ARG A 197 -34.78 -2.77 -11.98
CA ARG A 197 -34.79 -3.90 -12.91
C ARG A 197 -34.08 -5.12 -12.40
N LEU A 198 -32.93 -4.94 -11.70
CA LEU A 198 -32.18 -6.04 -11.10
C LEU A 198 -32.93 -6.68 -9.93
N GLU A 199 -33.58 -5.87 -9.09
CA GLU A 199 -34.40 -6.35 -7.98
C GLU A 199 -35.62 -7.16 -8.45
N GLU A 200 -36.21 -6.75 -9.58
CA GLU A 200 -37.38 -7.43 -10.21
C GLU A 200 -36.96 -8.64 -11.06
N SER A 201 -35.64 -8.80 -11.37
CA SER A 201 -35.18 -9.88 -12.22
C SER A 201 -35.01 -11.18 -11.44
N PRO A 202 -35.63 -12.28 -11.88
CA PRO A 202 -35.51 -13.56 -11.19
C PRO A 202 -34.05 -14.07 -11.23
N GLY A 203 -33.63 -14.67 -10.14
CA GLY A 203 -32.32 -15.27 -9.99
C GLY A 203 -31.24 -14.35 -9.40
N TYR A 204 -31.41 -13.02 -9.42
CA TYR A 204 -30.49 -12.12 -8.75
C TYR A 204 -30.80 -12.01 -7.26
N CYS A 205 -29.74 -12.07 -6.44
CA CYS A 205 -29.82 -11.87 -5.01
C CYS A 205 -28.61 -11.07 -4.51
N PHE A 206 -28.86 -10.10 -3.62
CA PHE A 206 -27.82 -9.26 -3.02
C PHE A 206 -27.82 -9.47 -1.51
N LYS A 207 -26.69 -9.88 -0.96
CA LYS A 207 -26.57 -10.22 0.46
C LYS A 207 -25.36 -9.55 1.10
N HIS A 208 -25.54 -9.07 2.33
CA HIS A 208 -24.42 -8.79 3.21
C HIS A 208 -23.71 -10.08 3.62
N ILE A 209 -22.43 -9.96 3.92
CA ILE A 209 -21.68 -11.09 4.49
C ILE A 209 -22.08 -11.33 5.95
N SER A 210 -21.68 -12.51 6.45
CA SER A 210 -21.69 -12.80 7.89
C SER A 210 -20.32 -13.30 8.37
N LYS A 211 -19.82 -12.67 9.42
CA LYS A 211 -18.56 -13.11 10.08
C LYS A 211 -18.64 -14.53 10.65
N LYS A 212 -19.84 -15.07 10.79
CA LYS A 212 -20.04 -16.46 11.23
C LYS A 212 -19.68 -17.47 10.13
N ASN A 213 -19.75 -17.04 8.86
CA ASN A 213 -19.53 -17.88 7.69
C ASN A 213 -18.35 -17.39 6.83
N LEU A 214 -17.24 -16.97 7.46
CA LEU A 214 -16.09 -16.40 6.75
C LEU A 214 -15.46 -17.36 5.75
N GLU A 215 -15.55 -18.67 5.94
CA GLU A 215 -15.06 -19.66 4.97
C GLU A 215 -15.84 -19.58 3.66
N GLN A 216 -17.18 -19.48 3.74
CA GLN A 216 -18.01 -19.32 2.54
C GLN A 216 -17.76 -17.97 1.89
N VAL A 217 -17.63 -16.90 2.66
CA VAL A 217 -17.31 -15.57 2.15
C VAL A 217 -15.96 -15.56 1.41
N ALA A 218 -14.96 -16.25 1.95
CA ALA A 218 -13.66 -16.39 1.32
C ALA A 218 -13.75 -17.18 0.01
N GLU A 219 -14.54 -18.24 -0.04
CA GLU A 219 -14.74 -19.02 -1.27
C GLU A 219 -15.52 -18.21 -2.32
N ASP A 220 -16.58 -17.51 -1.96
CA ASP A 220 -17.32 -16.64 -2.87
C ASP A 220 -16.41 -15.52 -3.43
N PHE A 221 -15.60 -14.91 -2.57
CA PHE A 221 -14.60 -13.92 -2.98
C PHE A 221 -13.62 -14.52 -4.00
N ARG A 222 -13.04 -15.68 -3.71
CA ARG A 222 -12.10 -16.39 -4.57
C ARG A 222 -12.70 -16.70 -5.94
N LEU A 223 -13.93 -17.20 -5.97
CA LEU A 223 -14.61 -17.55 -7.22
C LEU A 223 -14.81 -16.31 -8.12
N VAL A 224 -15.31 -15.23 -7.55
CA VAL A 224 -15.51 -13.98 -8.29
C VAL A 224 -14.17 -13.39 -8.72
N TYR A 225 -13.17 -13.34 -7.82
CA TYR A 225 -11.83 -12.83 -8.10
C TYR A 225 -11.19 -13.60 -9.26
N ASN A 226 -11.18 -14.92 -9.21
CA ASN A 226 -10.56 -15.73 -10.25
C ASN A 226 -11.27 -15.60 -11.60
N LYS A 227 -12.62 -15.54 -11.61
CA LYS A 227 -13.39 -15.30 -12.84
C LYS A 227 -13.09 -13.92 -13.46
N ALA A 228 -12.85 -12.91 -12.63
CA ALA A 228 -12.65 -11.53 -13.09
C ALA A 228 -11.18 -11.22 -13.43
N TRP A 229 -10.23 -11.72 -12.68
CA TRP A 229 -8.85 -11.24 -12.72
C TRP A 229 -7.82 -12.27 -13.19
N ALA A 230 -8.06 -13.59 -12.98
CA ALA A 230 -7.08 -14.61 -13.35
C ALA A 230 -6.85 -14.76 -14.88
N LEU A 231 -7.62 -14.04 -15.69
CA LEU A 231 -7.44 -13.97 -17.15
C LEU A 231 -6.46 -12.88 -17.60
N PHE A 232 -6.07 -11.98 -16.69
CA PHE A 232 -5.11 -10.92 -16.99
C PHE A 232 -3.68 -11.43 -16.84
N SER A 233 -2.82 -11.01 -17.76
CA SER A 233 -1.38 -11.31 -17.71
C SER A 233 -0.78 -10.86 -16.37
N GLY A 234 0.01 -11.73 -15.74
CA GLY A 234 0.66 -11.44 -14.47
C GLY A 234 -0.22 -11.61 -13.22
N VAL A 235 -1.49 -12.02 -13.36
CA VAL A 235 -2.37 -12.31 -12.24
C VAL A 235 -2.49 -13.82 -12.04
N LYS A 236 -2.03 -14.31 -10.88
CA LYS A 236 -2.22 -15.71 -10.49
C LYS A 236 -3.62 -15.95 -9.94
N ALA A 237 -4.17 -17.12 -10.25
CA ALA A 237 -5.40 -17.56 -9.63
C ALA A 237 -5.18 -17.76 -8.13
N MET A 238 -6.10 -17.20 -7.33
CA MET A 238 -6.08 -17.33 -5.88
C MET A 238 -6.54 -18.72 -5.45
N ASP A 239 -5.81 -19.38 -4.57
CA ASP A 239 -6.23 -20.60 -3.92
C ASP A 239 -7.15 -20.35 -2.71
N ARG A 240 -7.75 -21.44 -2.18
CA ARG A 240 -8.68 -21.35 -1.04
C ARG A 240 -8.04 -20.86 0.24
N GLU A 241 -6.84 -21.33 0.50
CA GLU A 241 -6.11 -20.98 1.72
C GLU A 241 -5.72 -19.50 1.72
N GLN A 242 -5.27 -18.99 0.58
CA GLN A 242 -4.96 -17.59 0.39
C GLN A 242 -6.20 -16.69 0.60
N ALA A 243 -7.34 -17.06 -0.02
CA ALA A 243 -8.59 -16.31 0.17
C ALA A 243 -9.03 -16.29 1.64
N PHE A 244 -8.94 -17.43 2.32
CA PHE A 244 -9.28 -17.55 3.73
C PHE A 244 -8.32 -16.72 4.62
N ARG A 245 -7.02 -16.76 4.34
CA ARG A 245 -6.03 -15.92 5.06
C ARG A 245 -6.36 -14.43 4.92
N ILE A 246 -6.69 -13.96 3.71
CA ILE A 246 -7.08 -12.56 3.46
C ILE A 246 -8.31 -12.19 4.30
N MET A 247 -9.39 -12.96 4.21
CA MET A 247 -10.63 -12.68 4.95
C MET A 247 -10.44 -12.73 6.47
N ASN A 248 -9.62 -13.66 6.95
CA ASN A 248 -9.32 -13.77 8.38
C ASN A 248 -8.45 -12.61 8.89
N THR A 249 -7.52 -12.13 8.07
CA THR A 249 -6.71 -10.92 8.37
C THR A 249 -7.59 -9.68 8.46
N LEU A 250 -8.58 -9.55 7.57
CA LEU A 250 -9.52 -8.43 7.57
C LEU A 250 -10.60 -8.53 8.66
N ARG A 251 -10.83 -9.72 9.24
CA ARG A 251 -11.88 -9.98 10.23
C ARG A 251 -12.02 -8.95 11.35
N PRO A 252 -10.94 -8.41 11.95
CA PRO A 252 -11.03 -7.41 13.02
C PRO A 252 -11.67 -6.09 12.59
N ILE A 253 -11.49 -5.70 11.32
CA ILE A 253 -11.93 -4.42 10.74
C ILE A 253 -13.18 -4.54 9.87
N ILE A 254 -13.58 -5.75 9.48
CA ILE A 254 -14.81 -5.97 8.71
C ILE A 254 -16.01 -5.41 9.46
N ASP A 255 -16.81 -4.60 8.78
CA ASP A 255 -18.21 -4.33 9.13
C ASP A 255 -19.10 -5.08 8.13
N GLU A 256 -19.94 -6.00 8.63
CA GLU A 256 -20.79 -6.84 7.77
C GLU A 256 -21.75 -6.00 6.90
N ARG A 257 -22.12 -4.80 7.36
CA ARG A 257 -23.00 -3.86 6.63
C ARG A 257 -22.32 -3.22 5.42
N LEU A 258 -20.99 -3.24 5.36
CA LEU A 258 -20.20 -2.57 4.34
C LEU A 258 -19.70 -3.52 3.24
N ILE A 259 -20.04 -4.80 3.32
CA ILE A 259 -19.62 -5.80 2.34
C ILE A 259 -20.83 -6.52 1.76
N TYR A 260 -20.94 -6.45 0.43
CA TYR A 260 -22.02 -7.06 -0.33
C TYR A 260 -21.49 -8.08 -1.33
N PHE A 261 -22.24 -9.16 -1.49
CA PHE A 261 -22.09 -10.07 -2.63
C PHE A 261 -23.36 -10.08 -3.46
N ALA A 262 -23.15 -10.13 -4.77
CA ALA A 262 -24.20 -10.36 -5.76
C ALA A 262 -24.15 -11.81 -6.21
N TYR A 263 -25.30 -12.46 -6.27
CA TYR A 263 -25.49 -13.83 -6.74
C TYR A 263 -26.45 -13.86 -7.92
N TYR A 264 -26.25 -14.82 -8.79
CA TYR A 264 -27.21 -15.19 -9.84
C TYR A 264 -27.41 -16.69 -9.83
N ASN A 265 -28.65 -17.16 -9.57
CA ASN A 265 -28.96 -18.58 -9.36
C ASN A 265 -28.02 -19.24 -8.35
N ASP A 266 -27.82 -18.60 -7.19
CA ASP A 266 -26.94 -18.99 -6.09
C ASP A 266 -25.42 -19.03 -6.41
N GLU A 267 -25.02 -18.67 -7.63
CA GLU A 267 -23.59 -18.50 -7.96
C GLU A 267 -23.13 -17.06 -7.65
N PRO A 268 -22.00 -16.85 -6.95
CA PRO A 268 -21.45 -15.53 -6.71
C PRO A 268 -20.90 -14.96 -8.03
N ILE A 269 -21.38 -13.76 -8.39
CA ILE A 269 -21.05 -13.08 -9.65
C ILE A 269 -20.36 -11.73 -9.45
N GLY A 270 -20.37 -11.19 -8.23
CA GLY A 270 -19.73 -9.92 -7.93
C GLY A 270 -19.71 -9.64 -6.43
N PHE A 271 -18.83 -8.74 -6.05
CA PHE A 271 -18.77 -8.23 -4.68
C PHE A 271 -18.51 -6.72 -4.65
N PHE A 272 -18.91 -6.09 -3.57
CA PHE A 272 -18.54 -4.73 -3.22
C PHE A 272 -18.04 -4.72 -1.78
N ILE A 273 -16.74 -4.48 -1.61
CA ILE A 273 -16.06 -4.52 -0.33
C ILE A 273 -15.66 -3.10 0.06
N MET A 274 -16.24 -2.61 1.15
CA MET A 274 -15.83 -1.39 1.80
C MET A 274 -15.20 -1.71 3.14
N VAL A 275 -14.16 -0.98 3.48
CA VAL A 275 -13.50 -1.07 4.78
C VAL A 275 -13.48 0.31 5.44
N PRO A 276 -13.56 0.39 6.77
CA PRO A 276 -13.45 1.65 7.48
C PRO A 276 -12.11 2.35 7.19
N ASP A 277 -12.10 3.69 7.11
CA ASP A 277 -10.88 4.47 6.97
C ASP A 277 -10.06 4.45 8.27
N LEU A 278 -9.10 3.54 8.35
CA LEU A 278 -8.25 3.37 9.52
C LEU A 278 -7.40 4.60 9.82
N ASN A 279 -7.05 5.41 8.79
CA ASN A 279 -6.18 6.57 8.96
C ASN A 279 -6.80 7.64 9.86
N ARG A 280 -8.12 7.74 9.92
CA ARG A 280 -8.81 8.62 10.87
C ARG A 280 -8.51 8.30 12.32
N VAL A 281 -8.20 7.05 12.63
CA VAL A 281 -7.89 6.61 14.00
C VAL A 281 -6.39 6.55 14.23
N ILE A 282 -5.66 5.87 13.33
CA ILE A 282 -4.23 5.62 13.51
C ILE A 282 -3.37 6.87 13.33
N GLY A 283 -3.86 7.90 12.64
CA GLY A 283 -3.15 9.17 12.47
C GLY A 283 -2.68 9.79 13.79
N SER A 284 -3.44 9.58 14.88
CA SER A 284 -3.07 10.02 16.22
C SER A 284 -1.99 9.15 16.91
N PHE A 285 -1.62 8.00 16.33
CA PHE A 285 -0.67 7.06 16.92
C PHE A 285 0.79 7.39 16.58
N ASN A 286 1.01 8.24 15.58
CA ASN A 286 2.33 8.63 15.10
C ASN A 286 3.26 7.41 14.88
N GLY A 287 2.74 6.39 14.20
CA GLY A 287 3.43 5.15 13.87
C GLY A 287 3.54 4.12 15.01
N LYS A 288 3.24 4.47 16.24
CA LYS A 288 3.34 3.57 17.40
C LYS A 288 2.11 2.66 17.48
N PHE A 289 2.32 1.35 17.56
CA PHE A 289 1.22 0.38 17.64
C PHE A 289 1.38 -0.58 18.85
N GLY A 290 1.61 0.00 20.03
CA GLY A 290 1.60 -0.72 21.30
C GLY A 290 0.18 -1.15 21.74
N TRP A 291 0.06 -1.92 22.81
CA TRP A 291 -1.20 -2.49 23.28
C TRP A 291 -2.29 -1.43 23.58
N TRP A 292 -1.93 -0.26 24.09
CA TRP A 292 -2.85 0.86 24.30
C TRP A 292 -3.46 1.37 22.99
N ASN A 293 -2.66 1.51 21.93
CA ASN A 293 -3.15 1.96 20.63
C ASN A 293 -4.01 0.88 19.96
N LYS A 294 -3.72 -0.40 20.19
CA LYS A 294 -4.58 -1.51 19.75
C LYS A 294 -5.96 -1.43 20.43
N LEU A 295 -6.03 -1.18 21.73
CA LEU A 295 -7.29 -0.99 22.44
C LEU A 295 -8.06 0.24 21.94
N ARG A 296 -7.37 1.36 21.72
CA ARG A 296 -7.97 2.58 21.14
C ARG A 296 -8.54 2.34 19.75
N LEU A 297 -7.81 1.61 18.90
CA LEU A 297 -8.31 1.24 17.56
C LEU A 297 -9.57 0.38 17.67
N MET A 298 -9.54 -0.67 18.48
CA MET A 298 -10.71 -1.55 18.67
C MET A 298 -11.92 -0.79 19.22
N TRP A 299 -11.70 0.11 20.17
CA TRP A 299 -12.78 0.95 20.70
C TRP A 299 -13.33 1.91 19.65
N ALA A 300 -12.46 2.55 18.87
CA ALA A 300 -12.86 3.47 17.81
C ALA A 300 -13.69 2.78 16.72
N LEU A 301 -13.31 1.57 16.32
CA LEU A 301 -14.01 0.80 15.30
C LEU A 301 -15.33 0.21 15.80
N LYS A 302 -15.37 -0.32 17.02
CA LYS A 302 -16.53 -1.10 17.50
C LYS A 302 -17.53 -0.29 18.32
N VAL A 303 -17.11 0.78 18.96
CA VAL A 303 -17.94 1.55 19.90
C VAL A 303 -18.20 2.97 19.41
N ALA A 304 -17.16 3.67 18.99
CA ALA A 304 -17.26 5.09 18.64
C ALA A 304 -17.54 5.33 17.14
N HIS A 305 -17.51 4.32 16.30
CA HIS A 305 -17.70 4.38 14.84
C HIS A 305 -16.94 5.54 14.18
N LYS A 306 -15.71 5.81 14.65
CA LYS A 306 -14.92 6.98 14.21
C LYS A 306 -14.22 6.79 12.86
N ALA A 307 -14.25 5.60 12.32
CA ALA A 307 -13.66 5.27 11.02
C ALA A 307 -14.73 5.15 9.90
N ASP A 308 -16.00 5.39 10.24
CA ASP A 308 -17.11 5.36 9.29
C ASP A 308 -17.19 6.65 8.43
#